data_c8dab299a3b8d62f83d461afff6fa9bb
#
_entry.id   c8dab299a3b8d62f83d461afff6fa9bb
#
_cell.length_a   1.000
_cell.length_b   1.000
_cell.length_c   1.000
_cell.angle_alpha   90.00
_cell.angle_beta   90.00
_cell.angle_gamma   90.00
#
_symmetry.space_group_name_H-M   'P 1'
#
loop_
_entity.id
_entity.type
_entity.pdbx_description
1 polymer ?
#
loop_
_entity_poly.entity_id
_entity_poly.type
_entity_poly.pdbx_seq_one_letter_code
_entity_poly.pdbx_strand_id
1 'polypeptide(L)'
;MLVVGVEKTFGNASGVALVDKRSWVFQREITPENPIKAPPRPEEKPLPEGENIRDFCQTDTTLFRFSALTFNGHKIHYLPEWCREIEGHRNSVVHGPLNLINILDFWRDTARKGDDEAVPRSIAYRAMSPLYLGEPYRILLERGDGKESKSGQWKADIWDSFGKQSMKGTIEE
;
A
#
# COMPACT_ATOMS: atom_id res chain seq x y z
N MET A 1 -21.95 -4.72 -5.31
CA MET A 1 -20.81 -4.06 -4.64
C MET A 1 -21.31 -3.54 -3.30
N LEU A 2 -20.64 -3.90 -2.21
CA LEU A 2 -20.92 -3.43 -0.84
C LEU A 2 -19.71 -2.64 -0.36
N VAL A 3 -19.93 -1.48 0.24
CA VAL A 3 -18.86 -0.67 0.87
C VAL A 3 -19.12 -0.62 2.37
N VAL A 4 -18.13 -1.02 3.16
CA VAL A 4 -18.19 -1.01 4.62
C VAL A 4 -17.14 -0.04 5.14
N GLY A 5 -17.59 1.01 5.84
CA GLY A 5 -16.72 1.93 6.58
C GLY A 5 -16.48 1.40 7.99
N VAL A 6 -15.23 1.44 8.44
CA VAL A 6 -14.83 1.07 9.79
C VAL A 6 -13.99 2.21 10.37
N GLU A 7 -14.34 2.68 11.54
CA GLU A 7 -13.54 3.61 12.33
C GLU A 7 -13.12 2.95 13.63
N LYS A 8 -11.82 3.00 13.94
CA LYS A 8 -11.24 2.51 15.19
C LYS A 8 -10.53 3.66 15.88
N THR A 9 -10.90 3.90 17.11
CA THR A 9 -10.27 4.90 17.97
C THR A 9 -9.45 4.23 19.05
N PHE A 10 -8.18 4.58 19.13
CA PHE A 10 -7.25 4.09 20.13
C PHE A 10 -6.91 5.23 21.08
N GLY A 11 -7.06 4.99 22.38
CA GLY A 11 -6.82 6.01 23.41
C GLY A 11 -6.80 5.42 24.80
N ASN A 12 -6.61 6.30 25.77
CA ASN A 12 -6.66 5.99 27.19
C ASN A 12 -7.40 7.12 27.94
N ALA A 13 -7.33 7.14 29.28
CA ALA A 13 -7.96 8.16 30.11
C ALA A 13 -7.42 9.59 29.82
N SER A 14 -6.24 9.72 29.25
CA SER A 14 -5.61 11.01 28.89
C SER A 14 -6.05 11.54 27.52
N GLY A 15 -6.72 10.73 26.70
CA GLY A 15 -7.23 11.14 25.38
C GLY A 15 -7.07 10.11 24.29
N VAL A 16 -7.36 10.55 23.06
CA VAL A 16 -7.25 9.75 21.84
C VAL A 16 -5.84 9.88 21.26
N ALA A 17 -5.17 8.74 21.04
CA ALA A 17 -3.83 8.68 20.46
C ALA A 17 -3.84 8.48 18.95
N LEU A 18 -4.80 7.67 18.44
CA LEU A 18 -4.88 7.32 17.02
C LEU A 18 -6.33 7.09 16.61
N VAL A 19 -6.68 7.57 15.41
CA VAL A 19 -7.94 7.22 14.72
C VAL A 19 -7.61 6.56 13.39
N ASP A 20 -8.06 5.32 13.19
CA ASP A 20 -7.92 4.57 11.95
C ASP A 20 -9.29 4.47 11.25
N LYS A 21 -9.42 5.09 10.07
CA LYS A 21 -10.65 5.04 9.24
C LYS A 21 -10.37 4.28 7.97
N ARG A 22 -11.13 3.21 7.73
CA ARG A 22 -10.98 2.37 6.55
C ARG A 22 -12.30 2.17 5.84
N SER A 23 -12.23 2.08 4.51
CA SER A 23 -13.35 1.63 3.68
C SER A 23 -12.97 0.35 2.96
N TRP A 24 -13.77 -0.68 3.14
CA TRP A 24 -13.64 -1.97 2.48
C TRP A 24 -14.66 -2.07 1.36
N VAL A 25 -14.20 -2.47 0.17
CA VAL A 25 -15.07 -2.67 -0.99
C VAL A 25 -15.18 -4.15 -1.26
N PHE A 26 -16.37 -4.70 -1.07
CA PHE A 26 -16.70 -6.09 -1.39
C PHE A 26 -17.41 -6.15 -2.74
N GLN A 27 -16.87 -6.89 -3.68
CA GLN A 27 -17.45 -7.00 -5.02
C GLN A 27 -18.34 -8.24 -5.13
N ARG A 28 -17.75 -9.42 -5.09
CA ARG A 28 -18.41 -10.71 -5.12
C ARG A 28 -17.59 -11.75 -4.38
N GLU A 29 -18.21 -12.82 -3.98
CA GLU A 29 -17.52 -13.99 -3.49
C GLU A 29 -16.73 -14.66 -4.62
N ILE A 30 -15.50 -15.05 -4.32
CA ILE A 30 -14.60 -15.75 -5.23
C ILE A 30 -14.38 -17.15 -4.65
N THR A 31 -14.74 -18.18 -5.41
CA THR A 31 -14.60 -19.58 -5.02
C THR A 31 -13.93 -20.37 -6.15
N PRO A 32 -13.45 -21.60 -5.88
CA PRO A 32 -12.94 -22.49 -6.94
C PRO A 32 -13.93 -22.73 -8.07
N GLU A 33 -15.23 -22.72 -7.79
CA GLU A 33 -16.31 -22.91 -8.77
C GLU A 33 -16.60 -21.63 -9.57
N ASN A 34 -16.18 -20.47 -9.05
CA ASN A 34 -16.42 -19.17 -9.68
C ASN A 34 -15.14 -18.30 -9.71
N PRO A 35 -14.06 -18.78 -10.34
CA PRO A 35 -12.78 -18.08 -10.34
C PRO A 35 -12.81 -16.78 -11.16
N ILE A 36 -11.85 -15.90 -10.90
CA ILE A 36 -11.57 -14.73 -11.72
C ILE A 36 -10.45 -15.08 -12.69
N LYS A 37 -10.65 -14.77 -13.98
CA LYS A 37 -9.56 -14.87 -14.97
C LYS A 37 -8.58 -13.73 -14.77
N ALA A 38 -7.28 -14.07 -14.85
CA ALA A 38 -6.23 -13.06 -14.80
C ALA A 38 -6.39 -12.07 -15.96
N PRO A 39 -6.26 -10.77 -15.70
CA PRO A 39 -6.25 -9.77 -16.77
C PRO A 39 -4.99 -9.97 -17.65
N PRO A 40 -5.01 -9.47 -18.89
CA PRO A 40 -3.82 -9.49 -19.74
C PRO A 40 -2.66 -8.72 -19.06
N ARG A 41 -1.43 -9.07 -19.45
CA ARG A 41 -0.24 -8.35 -18.98
C ARG A 41 -0.39 -6.87 -19.31
N PRO A 42 -0.12 -5.97 -18.35
CA PRO A 42 -0.20 -4.53 -18.59
C PRO A 42 0.82 -4.08 -19.65
N GLU A 43 0.49 -3.01 -20.35
CA GLU A 43 1.44 -2.30 -21.20
C GLU A 43 2.49 -1.62 -20.35
N GLU A 44 3.75 -1.71 -20.76
CA GLU A 44 4.86 -1.06 -20.06
C GLU A 44 4.88 0.45 -20.35
N LYS A 45 4.96 1.24 -19.30
CA LYS A 45 5.09 2.70 -19.33
C LYS A 45 6.32 3.11 -18.53
N PRO A 46 6.95 4.25 -18.85
CA PRO A 46 8.04 4.77 -18.04
C PRO A 46 7.60 4.96 -16.57
N LEU A 47 8.49 4.58 -15.65
CA LEU A 47 8.32 4.91 -14.25
C LEU A 47 8.52 6.42 -14.04
N PRO A 48 7.77 7.03 -13.11
CA PRO A 48 7.99 8.43 -12.78
C PRO A 48 9.39 8.63 -12.20
N GLU A 49 9.96 9.78 -12.52
CA GLU A 49 11.20 10.27 -11.96
C GLU A 49 10.90 11.37 -10.92
N GLY A 50 11.84 11.62 -10.03
CA GLY A 50 11.73 12.63 -9.00
C GLY A 50 12.94 12.61 -8.07
N GLU A 51 13.00 13.57 -7.16
CA GLU A 51 14.12 13.74 -6.24
C GLU A 51 14.13 12.64 -5.16
N ASN A 52 12.95 12.30 -4.61
CA ASN A 52 12.84 11.33 -3.54
C ASN A 52 12.17 10.05 -4.05
N ILE A 53 13.00 9.10 -4.43
CA ILE A 53 12.60 7.81 -4.98
C ILE A 53 13.18 6.69 -4.13
N ARG A 54 12.39 5.64 -3.89
CA ARG A 54 12.87 4.37 -3.32
C ARG A 54 12.19 3.21 -4.02
N ASP A 55 13.01 2.30 -4.55
CA ASP A 55 12.54 1.09 -5.20
C ASP A 55 12.56 -0.08 -4.21
N PHE A 56 11.54 -0.94 -4.33
CA PHE A 56 11.34 -2.13 -3.50
C PHE A 56 11.09 -3.35 -4.39
N CYS A 57 11.43 -4.52 -3.86
CA CYS A 57 11.02 -5.81 -4.40
C CYS A 57 10.77 -6.75 -3.23
N GLN A 58 9.55 -7.22 -3.06
CA GLN A 58 9.20 -8.07 -1.93
C GLN A 58 9.47 -9.54 -2.25
N THR A 59 9.91 -10.28 -1.23
CA THR A 59 10.15 -11.72 -1.30
C THR A 59 9.01 -12.50 -0.66
N ASP A 60 8.92 -13.80 -0.97
CA ASP A 60 7.98 -14.74 -0.33
C ASP A 60 8.16 -14.76 1.19
N THR A 61 9.42 -14.77 1.65
CA THR A 61 9.75 -14.71 3.09
C THR A 61 9.23 -13.44 3.74
N THR A 62 9.32 -12.28 3.06
CA THR A 62 8.79 -11.01 3.57
C THR A 62 7.28 -11.08 3.71
N LEU A 63 6.58 -11.55 2.68
CA LEU A 63 5.11 -11.65 2.70
C LEU A 63 4.63 -12.64 3.76
N PHE A 64 5.29 -13.80 3.88
CA PHE A 64 4.98 -14.80 4.90
C PHE A 64 5.16 -14.23 6.32
N ARG A 65 6.30 -13.59 6.60
CA ARG A 65 6.56 -12.98 7.90
C ARG A 65 5.54 -11.90 8.23
N PHE A 66 5.19 -11.07 7.26
CA PHE A 66 4.21 -10.00 7.47
C PHE A 66 2.81 -10.58 7.74
N SER A 67 2.40 -11.63 7.02
CA SER A 67 1.16 -12.37 7.31
C SER A 67 1.16 -12.91 8.73
N ALA A 68 2.25 -13.52 9.17
CA ALA A 68 2.38 -14.09 10.51
C ALA A 68 2.30 -13.01 11.60
N LEU A 69 3.05 -11.91 11.45
CA LEU A 69 3.08 -10.79 12.40
C LEU A 69 1.73 -10.06 12.52
N THR A 70 0.96 -10.02 11.44
CA THR A 70 -0.33 -9.32 11.40
C THR A 70 -1.53 -10.25 11.58
N PHE A 71 -1.30 -11.54 11.81
CA PHE A 71 -2.31 -12.60 11.87
C PHE A 71 -3.22 -12.61 10.62
N ASN A 72 -2.66 -12.26 9.46
CA ASN A 72 -3.38 -12.21 8.19
C ASN A 72 -3.21 -13.52 7.42
N GLY A 73 -4.21 -14.40 7.49
CA GLY A 73 -4.25 -15.67 6.80
C GLY A 73 -4.82 -15.64 5.39
N HIS A 74 -4.95 -14.47 4.75
CA HIS A 74 -5.50 -14.36 3.40
C HIS A 74 -4.56 -14.99 2.36
N LYS A 75 -5.04 -15.99 1.65
CA LYS A 75 -4.27 -16.85 0.73
C LYS A 75 -3.52 -16.07 -0.36
N ILE A 76 -4.01 -14.90 -0.76
CA ILE A 76 -3.38 -14.09 -1.82
C ILE A 76 -1.96 -13.65 -1.49
N HIS A 77 -1.55 -13.70 -0.22
CA HIS A 77 -0.23 -13.24 0.19
C HIS A 77 0.83 -14.35 0.24
N TYR A 78 0.42 -15.62 0.24
CA TYR A 78 1.35 -16.74 0.44
C TYR A 78 1.06 -18.00 -0.38
N LEU A 79 -0.02 -18.01 -1.17
CA LEU A 79 -0.39 -19.17 -1.99
C LEU A 79 -0.51 -18.77 -3.48
N PRO A 80 0.61 -18.80 -4.23
CA PRO A 80 0.65 -18.34 -5.63
C PRO A 80 -0.33 -19.07 -6.56
N GLU A 81 -0.57 -20.37 -6.33
CA GLU A 81 -1.52 -21.16 -7.12
C GLU A 81 -2.95 -20.64 -6.94
N TRP A 82 -3.36 -20.38 -5.70
CA TRP A 82 -4.65 -19.78 -5.41
C TRP A 82 -4.81 -18.41 -6.09
N CYS A 83 -3.76 -17.61 -6.05
CA CYS A 83 -3.74 -16.29 -6.71
C CYS A 83 -4.04 -16.43 -8.20
N ARG A 84 -3.36 -17.34 -8.89
CA ARG A 84 -3.47 -17.49 -10.34
C ARG A 84 -4.76 -18.17 -10.79
N GLU A 85 -5.13 -19.25 -10.10
CA GLU A 85 -6.21 -20.12 -10.54
C GLU A 85 -7.59 -19.65 -10.09
N ILE A 86 -7.66 -18.99 -8.93
CA ILE A 86 -8.94 -18.62 -8.31
C ILE A 86 -9.19 -17.14 -8.34
N GLU A 87 -8.22 -16.31 -7.91
CA GLU A 87 -8.43 -14.86 -7.77
C GLU A 87 -7.97 -14.02 -8.96
N GLY A 88 -7.38 -14.66 -9.98
CA GLY A 88 -6.99 -13.98 -11.22
C GLY A 88 -5.80 -13.03 -11.07
N HIS A 89 -4.97 -13.23 -10.05
CA HIS A 89 -3.71 -12.53 -9.88
C HIS A 89 -2.58 -13.28 -10.58
N ARG A 90 -1.58 -12.57 -11.09
CA ARG A 90 -0.42 -13.21 -11.76
C ARG A 90 0.58 -13.85 -10.79
N ASN A 91 0.58 -13.40 -9.51
CA ASN A 91 1.41 -13.95 -8.45
C ASN A 91 0.82 -13.57 -7.08
N SER A 92 1.50 -13.94 -5.98
CA SER A 92 1.10 -13.49 -4.65
C SER A 92 1.12 -11.96 -4.55
N VAL A 93 0.15 -11.43 -3.83
CA VAL A 93 -0.09 -9.98 -3.72
C VAL A 93 0.66 -9.41 -2.52
N VAL A 94 1.33 -8.29 -2.70
CA VAL A 94 1.97 -7.54 -1.61
C VAL A 94 0.89 -6.92 -0.71
N HIS A 95 1.08 -7.01 0.59
CA HIS A 95 0.13 -6.46 1.56
C HIS A 95 0.04 -4.93 1.46
N GLY A 96 -1.17 -4.40 1.38
CA GLY A 96 -1.39 -2.94 1.41
C GLY A 96 -0.83 -2.26 2.68
N PRO A 97 -1.02 -2.83 3.88
CA PRO A 97 -0.40 -2.29 5.11
C PRO A 97 1.14 -2.32 5.11
N LEU A 98 1.77 -3.30 4.45
CA LEU A 98 3.23 -3.32 4.29
C LEU A 98 3.70 -2.13 3.43
N ASN A 99 2.97 -1.83 2.36
CA ASN A 99 3.26 -0.66 1.52
C ASN A 99 3.09 0.65 2.30
N LEU A 100 2.10 0.73 3.19
CA LEU A 100 1.93 1.89 4.07
C LEU A 100 3.14 2.08 5.01
N ILE A 101 3.65 0.99 5.60
CA ILE A 101 4.84 1.03 6.44
C ILE A 101 6.05 1.51 5.62
N ASN A 102 6.25 0.97 4.42
CA ASN A 102 7.35 1.38 3.53
C ASN A 102 7.28 2.86 3.14
N ILE A 103 6.07 3.40 2.93
CA ILE A 103 5.86 4.84 2.68
C ILE A 103 6.27 5.66 3.90
N LEU A 104 5.80 5.29 5.09
CA LEU A 104 6.07 6.03 6.32
C LEU A 104 7.54 5.98 6.70
N ASP A 105 8.19 4.84 6.53
CA ASP A 105 9.62 4.67 6.74
C ASP A 105 10.43 5.57 5.78
N PHE A 106 10.09 5.53 4.50
CA PHE A 106 10.74 6.39 3.50
C PHE A 106 10.50 7.88 3.75
N TRP A 107 9.28 8.26 4.15
CA TRP A 107 8.98 9.65 4.54
C TRP A 107 9.82 10.09 5.74
N ARG A 108 9.96 9.26 6.77
CA ARG A 108 10.79 9.56 7.94
C ARG A 108 12.24 9.79 7.54
N ASP A 109 12.80 8.90 6.75
CA ASP A 109 14.18 9.03 6.25
C ASP A 109 14.40 10.28 5.41
N THR A 110 13.38 10.74 4.69
CA THR A 110 13.48 11.87 3.75
C THR A 110 13.21 13.21 4.45
N ALA A 111 12.07 13.29 5.14
CA ALA A 111 11.55 14.55 5.70
C ALA A 111 12.09 14.84 7.10
N ARG A 112 12.46 13.79 7.84
CA ARG A 112 12.79 13.85 9.28
C ARG A 112 14.15 13.22 9.60
N LYS A 113 15.14 13.45 8.75
CA LYS A 113 16.49 12.90 8.92
C LYS A 113 17.02 13.14 10.35
N GLY A 114 17.33 12.03 11.05
CA GLY A 114 17.85 12.07 12.42
C GLY A 114 16.79 12.08 13.52
N ASP A 115 15.52 11.95 13.17
CA ASP A 115 14.41 11.79 14.11
C ASP A 115 13.65 10.47 13.84
N ASP A 116 14.17 9.40 14.41
CA ASP A 116 13.61 8.05 14.24
C ASP A 116 12.25 7.86 14.93
N GLU A 117 11.88 8.76 15.83
CA GLU A 117 10.61 8.76 16.55
C GLU A 117 9.53 9.63 15.86
N ALA A 118 9.90 10.34 14.77
CA ALA A 118 8.97 11.19 14.05
C ALA A 118 7.75 10.42 13.56
N VAL A 119 6.58 10.93 13.88
CA VAL A 119 5.29 10.43 13.39
C VAL A 119 4.56 11.54 12.66
N PRO A 120 3.88 11.24 11.55
CA PRO A 120 3.07 12.23 10.87
C PRO A 120 1.80 12.52 11.68
N ARG A 121 1.24 13.71 11.49
CA ARG A 121 -0.05 14.07 12.03
C ARG A 121 -1.17 13.21 11.45
N SER A 122 -1.11 12.99 10.15
CA SER A 122 -2.05 12.11 9.45
C SER A 122 -1.45 11.50 8.20
N ILE A 123 -2.00 10.36 7.79
CA ILE A 123 -1.80 9.79 6.46
C ILE A 123 -3.13 9.35 5.88
N ALA A 124 -3.45 9.83 4.67
CA ALA A 124 -4.56 9.34 3.88
C ALA A 124 -4.01 8.60 2.65
N TYR A 125 -4.54 7.41 2.34
CA TYR A 125 -4.09 6.65 1.19
C TYR A 125 -5.21 5.86 0.53
N ARG A 126 -5.01 5.53 -0.74
CA ARG A 126 -5.90 4.69 -1.53
C ARG A 126 -5.10 3.68 -2.33
N ALA A 127 -5.31 2.38 -2.04
CA ALA A 127 -4.85 1.29 -2.89
C ALA A 127 -5.77 1.18 -4.12
N MET A 128 -5.18 1.10 -5.32
CA MET A 128 -5.90 1.10 -6.60
C MET A 128 -5.65 -0.16 -7.41
N SER A 129 -4.43 -0.71 -7.37
CA SER A 129 -4.07 -1.95 -8.05
C SER A 129 -3.05 -2.74 -7.24
N PRO A 130 -3.07 -4.08 -7.34
CA PRO A 130 -2.14 -4.91 -6.58
C PRO A 130 -0.71 -4.77 -7.08
N LEU A 131 0.24 -4.89 -6.15
CA LEU A 131 1.65 -5.15 -6.41
C LEU A 131 1.91 -6.63 -6.18
N TYR A 132 2.91 -7.19 -6.84
CA TYR A 132 3.15 -8.63 -6.84
C TYR A 132 4.53 -9.01 -6.34
N LEU A 133 4.57 -10.17 -5.72
CA LEU A 133 5.78 -10.83 -5.26
C LEU A 133 6.81 -10.93 -6.41
N GLY A 134 8.05 -10.55 -6.13
CA GLY A 134 9.17 -10.63 -7.06
C GLY A 134 9.17 -9.57 -8.16
N GLU A 135 8.18 -8.67 -8.18
CA GLU A 135 8.15 -7.54 -9.10
C GLU A 135 8.64 -6.27 -8.41
N PRO A 136 9.56 -5.51 -9.01
CA PRO A 136 9.98 -4.23 -8.45
C PRO A 136 8.84 -3.22 -8.51
N TYR A 137 8.81 -2.33 -7.55
CA TYR A 137 7.89 -1.19 -7.52
C TYR A 137 8.58 0.03 -6.93
N ARG A 138 8.11 1.22 -7.29
CA ARG A 138 8.70 2.50 -6.93
C ARG A 138 7.79 3.29 -6.02
N ILE A 139 8.35 3.81 -4.93
CA ILE A 139 7.72 4.85 -4.11
C ILE A 139 8.36 6.19 -4.50
N LEU A 140 7.50 7.16 -4.81
CA LEU A 140 7.87 8.54 -5.07
C LEU A 140 7.26 9.41 -3.98
N LEU A 141 8.10 10.23 -3.32
CA LEU A 141 7.67 11.26 -2.37
C LEU A 141 7.91 12.64 -2.95
N GLU A 142 6.88 13.45 -2.99
CA GLU A 142 6.94 14.83 -3.42
C GLU A 142 6.47 15.76 -2.31
N ARG A 143 7.27 16.77 -1.97
CA ARG A 143 6.83 17.81 -1.04
C ARG A 143 5.83 18.72 -1.72
N GLY A 144 4.74 18.99 -1.05
CA GLY A 144 3.72 19.88 -1.58
C GLY A 144 4.14 21.34 -1.46
N ASP A 145 4.66 21.91 -2.55
CA ASP A 145 5.11 23.31 -2.64
C ASP A 145 4.15 24.18 -3.47
N GLY A 146 3.01 23.63 -3.90
CA GLY A 146 2.07 24.29 -4.79
C GLY A 146 1.00 25.11 -4.08
N LYS A 147 0.34 26.00 -4.86
CA LYS A 147 -0.80 26.82 -4.41
C LYS A 147 -1.98 25.99 -3.86
N GLU A 148 -2.02 24.71 -4.14
CA GLU A 148 -3.06 23.77 -3.70
C GLU A 148 -2.65 22.87 -2.53
N SER A 149 -1.36 22.86 -2.13
CA SER A 149 -0.85 22.04 -1.03
C SER A 149 -0.62 22.89 0.21
N LYS A 150 -1.07 22.38 1.37
CA LYS A 150 -0.76 23.01 2.66
C LYS A 150 0.74 22.85 2.96
N SER A 151 1.35 23.83 3.58
CA SER A 151 2.72 23.71 4.12
C SER A 151 2.80 22.48 5.04
N GLY A 152 3.85 21.65 4.86
CA GLY A 152 4.02 20.42 5.64
C GLY A 152 3.26 19.20 5.10
N GLN A 153 2.80 19.23 3.85
CA GLN A 153 2.15 18.11 3.19
C GLN A 153 3.08 17.42 2.20
N TRP A 154 3.04 16.08 2.18
CA TRP A 154 3.78 15.24 1.25
C TRP A 154 2.80 14.38 0.45
N LYS A 155 3.05 14.25 -0.83
CA LYS A 155 2.40 13.29 -1.70
C LYS A 155 3.26 12.02 -1.73
N ALA A 156 2.63 10.86 -1.59
CA ALA A 156 3.29 9.56 -1.54
C ALA A 156 2.60 8.60 -2.51
N ASP A 157 3.22 8.38 -3.65
CA ASP A 157 2.66 7.52 -4.70
C ASP A 157 3.50 6.26 -4.87
N ILE A 158 2.84 5.13 -5.16
CA ILE A 158 3.49 3.86 -5.51
C ILE A 158 3.13 3.50 -6.94
N TRP A 159 4.15 3.09 -7.69
CA TRP A 159 4.07 2.68 -9.08
C TRP A 159 4.61 1.27 -9.25
N ASP A 160 3.87 0.41 -9.97
CA ASP A 160 4.33 -0.93 -10.29
C ASP A 160 5.41 -0.91 -11.39
N SER A 161 6.01 -2.07 -11.67
CA SER A 161 7.06 -2.23 -12.68
C SER A 161 6.63 -1.90 -14.12
N PHE A 162 5.33 -1.76 -14.35
CA PHE A 162 4.76 -1.39 -15.65
C PHE A 162 4.42 0.10 -15.75
N GLY A 163 4.79 0.91 -14.74
CA GLY A 163 4.47 2.34 -14.72
C GLY A 163 2.99 2.64 -14.46
N LYS A 164 2.26 1.70 -13.83
CA LYS A 164 0.89 1.93 -13.38
C LYS A 164 0.89 2.34 -11.91
N GLN A 165 0.16 3.40 -11.58
CA GLN A 165 -0.01 3.81 -10.19
C GLN A 165 -0.81 2.77 -9.41
N SER A 166 -0.18 2.21 -8.38
CA SER A 166 -0.74 1.16 -7.52
C SER A 166 -1.37 1.71 -6.24
N MET A 167 -0.76 2.74 -5.68
CA MET A 167 -1.26 3.42 -4.48
C MET A 167 -0.98 4.91 -4.59
N LYS A 168 -1.86 5.71 -4.04
CA LYS A 168 -1.63 7.15 -3.82
C LYS A 168 -1.90 7.49 -2.37
N GLY A 169 -1.11 8.41 -1.84
CA GLY A 169 -1.23 8.87 -0.46
C GLY A 169 -0.86 10.32 -0.28
N THR A 170 -1.26 10.84 0.87
CA THR A 170 -0.90 12.17 1.35
C THR A 170 -0.53 12.06 2.81
N ILE A 171 0.62 12.61 3.20
CA ILE A 171 1.12 12.64 4.57
C ILE A 171 1.10 14.10 5.02
N GLU A 172 0.58 14.37 6.20
CA GLU A 172 0.63 15.68 6.87
C GLU A 172 1.59 15.61 8.07
N GLU A 173 2.51 16.57 8.14
CA GLU A 173 3.45 16.75 9.27
C GLU A 173 2.80 17.27 10.52
#